data_67aac00c074236f444834e8112f00ba2
#
_entry.id   67aac00c074236f444834e8112f00ba2
#
_cell.length_a   1.000
_cell.length_b   1.000
_cell.length_c   1.000
_cell.angle_alpha   90.00
_cell.angle_beta   90.00
_cell.angle_gamma   90.00
#
_symmetry.space_group_name_H-M   'P 1'
#
loop_
_entity.id
_entity.type
_entity.pdbx_description
1 polymer ?
#
loop_
_entity_poly.entity_id
_entity_poly.type
_entity_poly.pdbx_seq_one_letter_code
_entity_poly.pdbx_strand_id
1 'polypeptide(L)'
;MQTKNNYRPVVHFTPPANWMNDPNGMVYANGRYHLFYQYYPAAPYWGPMHWGHAVTRDLLHWEHLPTALYPDELGCIFSGSCVLDRENLSGFGSLENPPMIAVYTSHNTTTHLEQQSIAYSLDYEHFEKYYGNPIIANEGQPDFRDPKVFWNPIKQCYSLVLAAGKNVEFYSSRNLKDWEKTGEFQAGIHGLGGICECPDCFPLQTEDGEKWVLIISMILPPEETGKENNAFDRMSHITQYYVGSFDGNTFIDTEKSDIPLLPDFGTDNYAAVTFQNLDEKVMIGWADNWDYAAQAPTADSGFRGKMTLAREMKLVKTEQGYRLSFSFKGTEALETVSFPLAQGDNRLHSDSFGLKAAVNGTGKIVFRNSSGEFVEIT
;
A
#
# COMPACT_ATOMS: atom_id res chain seq x y z
N MET A 1 -4.10 -39.82 -5.94
CA MET A 1 -4.43 -38.39 -6.16
C MET A 1 -3.46 -37.60 -5.33
N GLN A 2 -2.52 -36.89 -5.93
CA GLN A 2 -1.72 -35.93 -5.19
C GLN A 2 -2.68 -34.88 -4.65
N THR A 3 -2.71 -34.70 -3.33
CA THR A 3 -3.40 -33.56 -2.71
C THR A 3 -2.76 -32.29 -3.28
N LYS A 4 -3.52 -31.52 -4.05
CA LYS A 4 -3.08 -30.21 -4.53
C LYS A 4 -2.75 -29.38 -3.29
N ASN A 5 -1.51 -28.93 -3.15
CA ASN A 5 -1.11 -28.08 -2.05
C ASN A 5 -2.01 -26.84 -2.07
N ASN A 6 -2.68 -26.56 -0.95
CA ASN A 6 -3.48 -25.36 -0.83
C ASN A 6 -2.60 -24.27 -0.18
N TYR A 7 -2.12 -23.36 -1.01
CA TYR A 7 -1.26 -22.25 -0.55
C TYR A 7 -2.04 -21.02 -0.08
N ARG A 8 -3.38 -21.08 -0.04
CA ARG A 8 -4.19 -19.93 0.39
C ARG A 8 -4.00 -19.71 1.89
N PRO A 9 -3.51 -18.52 2.30
CA PRO A 9 -3.31 -18.20 3.72
C PRO A 9 -4.65 -18.08 4.45
N VAL A 10 -4.62 -18.33 5.77
CA VAL A 10 -5.83 -18.31 6.61
C VAL A 10 -6.21 -16.88 7.01
N VAL A 11 -5.22 -16.00 7.23
CA VAL A 11 -5.43 -14.67 7.83
C VAL A 11 -5.05 -13.51 6.91
N HIS A 12 -4.34 -13.76 5.81
CA HIS A 12 -4.00 -12.72 4.84
C HIS A 12 -5.07 -12.60 3.77
N PHE A 13 -5.39 -11.38 3.38
CA PHE A 13 -6.24 -11.15 2.23
C PHE A 13 -5.57 -11.68 0.95
N THR A 14 -6.35 -12.36 0.12
CA THR A 14 -5.96 -12.82 -1.22
C THR A 14 -7.11 -12.57 -2.19
N PRO A 15 -6.86 -12.45 -3.51
CA PRO A 15 -7.94 -12.32 -4.47
C PRO A 15 -8.79 -13.60 -4.50
N PRO A 16 -10.04 -13.55 -4.97
CA PRO A 16 -10.87 -14.75 -5.10
C PRO A 16 -10.24 -15.78 -6.05
N ALA A 17 -9.59 -15.29 -7.10
CA ALA A 17 -8.82 -16.05 -8.09
C ALA A 17 -7.87 -15.13 -8.84
N ASN A 18 -6.91 -15.69 -9.56
CA ASN A 18 -6.02 -15.00 -10.50
C ASN A 18 -5.03 -14.04 -9.85
N TRP A 19 -4.61 -12.97 -10.57
CA TRP A 19 -3.53 -12.09 -10.14
C TRP A 19 -4.01 -10.91 -9.30
N MET A 20 -3.26 -10.61 -8.24
CA MET A 20 -3.38 -9.38 -7.45
C MET A 20 -2.00 -8.83 -7.10
N ASN A 21 -1.83 -7.51 -7.12
CA ASN A 21 -0.69 -6.80 -6.55
C ASN A 21 -1.14 -5.66 -5.62
N ASP A 22 -0.83 -4.41 -5.88
CA ASP A 22 -0.96 -3.25 -5.00
C ASP A 22 -2.32 -3.10 -4.32
N PRO A 23 -2.37 -2.76 -3.03
CA PRO A 23 -3.58 -2.23 -2.39
C PRO A 23 -3.89 -0.83 -2.95
N ASN A 24 -5.15 -0.59 -3.26
CA ASN A 24 -5.63 0.66 -3.84
C ASN A 24 -6.85 1.18 -3.09
N GLY A 25 -7.17 2.45 -3.26
CA GLY A 25 -8.44 3.05 -2.87
C GLY A 25 -8.85 2.83 -1.42
N MET A 26 -7.91 2.58 -0.51
CA MET A 26 -8.23 2.19 0.86
C MET A 26 -8.90 3.34 1.62
N VAL A 27 -10.13 3.10 2.07
CA VAL A 27 -10.96 4.09 2.76
C VAL A 27 -11.93 3.43 3.74
N TYR A 28 -12.15 4.07 4.88
CA TYR A 28 -13.18 3.65 5.83
C TYR A 28 -14.48 4.41 5.59
N ALA A 29 -15.56 3.68 5.31
CA ALA A 29 -16.86 4.25 5.02
C ALA A 29 -17.99 3.34 5.51
N ASN A 30 -19.08 3.94 6.03
CA ASN A 30 -20.28 3.22 6.47
C ASN A 30 -20.00 2.02 7.40
N GLY A 31 -19.01 2.17 8.32
CA GLY A 31 -18.65 1.12 9.28
C GLY A 31 -17.90 -0.06 8.67
N ARG A 32 -17.38 0.08 7.46
CA ARG A 32 -16.54 -0.92 6.76
C ARG A 32 -15.25 -0.31 6.26
N TYR A 33 -14.17 -1.09 6.28
CA TYR A 33 -12.94 -0.84 5.56
C TYR A 33 -13.13 -1.32 4.11
N HIS A 34 -12.92 -0.45 3.14
CA HIS A 34 -12.90 -0.77 1.72
C HIS A 34 -11.45 -0.93 1.28
N LEU A 35 -11.13 -2.05 0.66
CA LEU A 35 -9.86 -2.35 0.02
C LEU A 35 -10.13 -2.57 -1.46
N PHE A 36 -9.62 -1.69 -2.29
CA PHE A 36 -9.48 -1.97 -3.71
C PHE A 36 -8.07 -2.51 -3.94
N TYR A 37 -7.85 -3.16 -5.07
CA TYR A 37 -6.55 -3.74 -5.36
C TYR A 37 -6.35 -3.91 -6.86
N GLN A 38 -5.10 -3.84 -7.30
CA GLN A 38 -4.72 -4.19 -8.66
C GLN A 38 -5.11 -5.63 -8.93
N TYR A 39 -5.93 -5.86 -9.93
CA TYR A 39 -6.54 -7.15 -10.20
C TYR A 39 -6.55 -7.49 -11.69
N TYR A 40 -6.07 -8.68 -12.05
CA TYR A 40 -6.27 -9.22 -13.39
C TYR A 40 -7.18 -10.45 -13.31
N PRO A 41 -8.46 -10.34 -13.70
CA PRO A 41 -9.45 -11.40 -13.50
C PRO A 41 -9.31 -12.59 -14.44
N ALA A 42 -8.48 -12.51 -15.50
CA ALA A 42 -8.44 -13.55 -16.52
C ALA A 42 -7.37 -14.62 -16.27
N ALA A 43 -6.31 -14.33 -15.49
CA ALA A 43 -5.21 -15.27 -15.31
C ALA A 43 -4.39 -14.98 -14.04
N PRO A 44 -3.67 -15.99 -13.49
CA PRO A 44 -2.81 -15.81 -12.31
C PRO A 44 -1.41 -15.24 -12.69
N TYR A 45 -1.36 -14.28 -13.59
CA TYR A 45 -0.19 -13.49 -13.95
C TYR A 45 -0.62 -12.06 -14.28
N TRP A 46 0.33 -11.13 -14.23
CA TRP A 46 0.08 -9.72 -14.53
C TRP A 46 -0.46 -9.53 -15.96
N GLY A 47 -1.45 -8.66 -16.13
CA GLY A 47 -2.10 -8.38 -17.40
C GLY A 47 -2.89 -7.07 -17.35
N PRO A 48 -3.87 -6.84 -18.23
CA PRO A 48 -4.68 -5.63 -18.19
C PRO A 48 -5.39 -5.46 -16.86
N MET A 49 -4.88 -4.52 -16.03
CA MET A 49 -5.31 -4.31 -14.67
C MET A 49 -6.71 -3.68 -14.58
N HIS A 50 -7.43 -4.17 -13.58
CA HIS A 50 -8.71 -3.69 -13.07
C HIS A 50 -8.53 -3.30 -11.60
N TRP A 51 -9.52 -2.66 -10.99
CA TRP A 51 -9.61 -2.63 -9.54
C TRP A 51 -10.59 -3.69 -9.05
N GLY A 52 -10.07 -4.72 -8.37
CA GLY A 52 -10.86 -5.59 -7.52
C GLY A 52 -11.34 -4.81 -6.29
N HIS A 53 -12.37 -5.31 -5.60
CA HIS A 53 -12.95 -4.67 -4.42
C HIS A 53 -13.28 -5.70 -3.36
N ALA A 54 -12.95 -5.37 -2.11
CA ALA A 54 -13.33 -6.15 -0.94
C ALA A 54 -13.61 -5.23 0.25
N VAL A 55 -14.42 -5.72 1.18
CA VAL A 55 -14.77 -4.97 2.40
C VAL A 55 -14.63 -5.85 3.63
N THR A 56 -14.40 -5.21 4.77
CA THR A 56 -14.34 -5.88 6.07
C THR A 56 -14.77 -4.93 7.20
N ARG A 57 -15.13 -5.50 8.35
CA ARG A 57 -15.40 -4.75 9.58
C ARG A 57 -14.26 -4.86 10.59
N ASP A 58 -13.38 -5.85 10.44
CA ASP A 58 -12.38 -6.23 11.43
C ASP A 58 -10.95 -6.39 10.86
N LEU A 59 -10.75 -6.12 9.55
CA LEU A 59 -9.48 -6.23 8.83
C LEU A 59 -8.95 -7.68 8.68
N LEU A 60 -9.74 -8.67 9.02
CA LEU A 60 -9.41 -10.11 8.92
C LEU A 60 -10.39 -10.88 8.04
N HIS A 61 -11.69 -10.66 8.25
CA HIS A 61 -12.74 -11.36 7.51
C HIS A 61 -13.22 -10.48 6.38
N TRP A 62 -12.79 -10.81 5.17
CA TRP A 62 -13.04 -10.03 3.97
C TRP A 62 -14.18 -10.61 3.14
N GLU A 63 -15.07 -9.74 2.71
CA GLU A 63 -16.10 -10.00 1.72
C GLU A 63 -15.66 -9.43 0.38
N HIS A 64 -15.59 -10.28 -0.65
CA HIS A 64 -15.29 -9.83 -2.01
C HIS A 64 -16.55 -9.25 -2.64
N LEU A 65 -16.42 -8.06 -3.20
CA LEU A 65 -17.44 -7.38 -3.98
C LEU A 65 -17.12 -7.52 -5.49
N PRO A 66 -18.04 -7.13 -6.38
CA PRO A 66 -17.76 -7.07 -7.81
C PRO A 66 -16.56 -6.16 -8.11
N THR A 67 -15.87 -6.43 -9.21
CA THR A 67 -14.80 -5.55 -9.73
C THR A 67 -15.34 -4.12 -9.88
N ALA A 68 -14.64 -3.16 -9.26
CA ALA A 68 -15.10 -1.78 -9.19
C ALA A 68 -14.78 -0.98 -10.45
N LEU A 69 -13.58 -1.18 -11.02
CA LEU A 69 -13.12 -0.44 -12.21
C LEU A 69 -12.57 -1.39 -13.28
N TYR A 70 -12.97 -1.14 -14.49
CA TYR A 70 -12.59 -1.90 -15.69
C TYR A 70 -11.77 -1.02 -16.65
N PRO A 71 -10.85 -1.59 -17.44
CA PRO A 71 -10.20 -0.88 -18.55
C PRO A 71 -11.20 -0.22 -19.50
N ASP A 72 -10.77 0.89 -20.12
CA ASP A 72 -11.52 1.61 -21.13
C ASP A 72 -10.58 2.14 -22.24
N GLU A 73 -11.04 3.13 -23.02
CA GLU A 73 -10.27 3.75 -24.09
C GLU A 73 -9.02 4.50 -23.61
N LEU A 74 -8.97 4.94 -22.34
CA LEU A 74 -7.77 5.55 -21.77
C LEU A 74 -6.75 4.50 -21.32
N GLY A 75 -7.16 3.25 -21.17
CA GLY A 75 -6.27 2.13 -20.85
C GLY A 75 -6.69 1.28 -19.66
N CYS A 76 -5.70 0.59 -19.08
CA CYS A 76 -5.85 -0.22 -17.89
C CYS A 76 -5.95 0.67 -16.65
N ILE A 77 -6.48 0.11 -15.56
CA ILE A 77 -6.64 0.80 -14.28
C ILE A 77 -5.44 0.49 -13.40
N PHE A 78 -4.48 1.40 -13.34
CA PHE A 78 -3.33 1.30 -12.44
C PHE A 78 -3.66 1.83 -11.04
N SER A 79 -2.67 1.85 -10.16
CA SER A 79 -2.85 2.16 -8.75
C SER A 79 -3.37 3.57 -8.48
N GLY A 80 -3.91 3.76 -7.30
CA GLY A 80 -4.48 5.02 -6.86
C GLY A 80 -5.18 4.94 -5.51
N SER A 81 -5.99 5.93 -5.18
CA SER A 81 -6.60 6.11 -3.86
C SER A 81 -8.07 6.48 -3.92
N CYS A 82 -8.77 6.33 -2.79
CA CYS A 82 -10.14 6.84 -2.63
C CYS A 82 -10.21 7.86 -1.49
N VAL A 83 -11.11 8.82 -1.64
CA VAL A 83 -11.52 9.74 -0.58
C VAL A 83 -13.03 9.85 -0.51
N LEU A 84 -13.58 10.16 0.68
CA LEU A 84 -14.96 10.58 0.81
C LEU A 84 -15.03 12.10 0.66
N ASP A 85 -15.73 12.56 -0.35
CA ASP A 85 -15.98 13.99 -0.58
C ASP A 85 -17.18 14.48 0.26
N ARG A 86 -16.93 14.59 1.57
CA ARG A 86 -17.97 14.90 2.57
C ARG A 86 -18.69 16.23 2.36
N GLU A 87 -17.99 17.18 1.76
CA GLU A 87 -18.53 18.52 1.47
C GLU A 87 -19.10 18.61 0.04
N ASN A 88 -19.07 17.50 -0.70
CA ASN A 88 -19.50 17.40 -2.09
C ASN A 88 -18.88 18.49 -2.99
N LEU A 89 -17.59 18.75 -2.81
CA LEU A 89 -16.84 19.73 -3.59
C LEU A 89 -16.73 19.34 -5.05
N SER A 90 -16.75 18.03 -5.34
CA SER A 90 -16.79 17.48 -6.69
C SER A 90 -18.14 17.69 -7.38
N GLY A 91 -19.23 17.83 -6.62
CA GLY A 91 -20.59 17.95 -7.14
C GLY A 91 -21.16 16.64 -7.71
N PHE A 92 -20.57 15.47 -7.41
CA PHE A 92 -21.06 14.15 -7.86
C PHE A 92 -22.15 13.56 -6.95
N GLY A 93 -22.31 14.07 -5.73
CA GLY A 93 -23.27 13.60 -4.75
C GLY A 93 -24.04 14.75 -4.09
N SER A 94 -24.28 14.62 -2.79
CA SER A 94 -24.85 15.65 -1.93
C SER A 94 -24.22 15.61 -0.54
N LEU A 95 -24.54 16.57 0.33
CA LEU A 95 -24.10 16.57 1.74
C LEU A 95 -24.69 15.39 2.52
N GLU A 96 -25.90 14.95 2.18
CA GLU A 96 -26.59 13.81 2.80
C GLU A 96 -26.06 12.47 2.26
N ASN A 97 -25.55 12.46 1.04
CA ASN A 97 -24.98 11.29 0.39
C ASN A 97 -23.66 11.66 -0.30
N PRO A 98 -22.56 11.83 0.49
CA PRO A 98 -21.27 12.22 -0.04
C PRO A 98 -20.68 11.12 -0.94
N PRO A 99 -20.14 11.47 -2.12
CA PRO A 99 -19.59 10.48 -3.01
C PRO A 99 -18.24 9.95 -2.49
N MET A 100 -17.97 8.67 -2.74
CA MET A 100 -16.62 8.13 -2.71
C MET A 100 -15.97 8.40 -4.06
N ILE A 101 -14.83 9.09 -4.06
CA ILE A 101 -14.07 9.43 -5.27
C ILE A 101 -12.84 8.55 -5.34
N ALA A 102 -12.74 7.73 -6.39
CA ALA A 102 -11.55 7.00 -6.75
C ALA A 102 -10.71 7.85 -7.69
N VAL A 103 -9.43 8.06 -7.35
CA VAL A 103 -8.44 8.73 -8.21
C VAL A 103 -7.39 7.70 -8.56
N TYR A 104 -7.16 7.45 -9.84
CA TYR A 104 -6.34 6.35 -10.33
C TYR A 104 -5.58 6.72 -11.59
N THR A 105 -4.58 5.92 -11.93
CA THR A 105 -3.84 6.08 -13.16
C THR A 105 -4.48 5.26 -14.27
N SER A 106 -4.81 5.90 -15.40
CA SER A 106 -5.12 5.25 -16.67
C SER A 106 -3.81 5.00 -17.42
N HIS A 107 -3.48 3.73 -17.67
CA HIS A 107 -2.28 3.32 -18.38
C HIS A 107 -2.62 2.78 -19.78
N ASN A 108 -2.21 3.51 -20.81
CA ASN A 108 -2.41 3.07 -22.19
C ASN A 108 -1.37 2.01 -22.57
N THR A 109 -1.80 0.78 -22.79
CA THR A 109 -0.92 -0.36 -23.06
C THR A 109 -0.18 -0.28 -24.41
N THR A 110 -0.60 0.58 -25.31
CA THR A 110 0.02 0.77 -26.64
C THR A 110 1.07 1.87 -26.65
N THR A 111 0.74 3.02 -26.03
CA THR A 111 1.61 4.20 -26.01
C THR A 111 2.43 4.30 -24.73
N HIS A 112 2.10 3.51 -23.71
CA HIS A 112 2.62 3.59 -22.34
C HIS A 112 2.38 4.93 -21.66
N LEU A 113 1.41 5.71 -22.15
CA LEU A 113 1.03 6.97 -21.54
C LEU A 113 0.23 6.71 -20.27
N GLU A 114 0.66 7.33 -19.18
CA GLU A 114 0.04 7.29 -17.86
C GLU A 114 -0.58 8.67 -17.56
N GLN A 115 -1.85 8.70 -17.22
CA GLN A 115 -2.62 9.91 -16.92
C GLN A 115 -3.52 9.67 -15.72
N GLN A 116 -3.86 10.71 -14.96
CA GLN A 116 -4.70 10.53 -13.79
C GLN A 116 -6.17 10.74 -14.15
N SER A 117 -6.99 9.83 -13.66
CA SER A 117 -8.43 9.78 -13.91
C SER A 117 -9.22 9.63 -12.61
N ILE A 118 -10.52 9.93 -12.64
CA ILE A 118 -11.42 9.72 -11.52
C ILE A 118 -12.65 8.91 -11.90
N ALA A 119 -13.16 8.20 -10.88
CA ALA A 119 -14.49 7.63 -10.87
C ALA A 119 -15.16 7.95 -9.52
N TYR A 120 -16.47 7.90 -9.47
CA TYR A 120 -17.22 8.18 -8.25
C TYR A 120 -18.29 7.13 -7.98
N SER A 121 -18.66 6.98 -6.73
CA SER A 121 -19.70 6.07 -6.28
C SER A 121 -20.55 6.72 -5.19
N LEU A 122 -21.88 6.53 -5.25
CA LEU A 122 -22.83 6.98 -4.26
C LEU A 122 -23.29 5.87 -3.31
N ASP A 123 -23.06 4.62 -3.67
CA ASP A 123 -23.35 3.44 -2.84
C ASP A 123 -22.07 2.77 -2.30
N TYR A 124 -20.89 3.25 -2.73
CA TYR A 124 -19.55 2.77 -2.39
C TYR A 124 -19.22 1.37 -2.93
N GLU A 125 -20.04 0.87 -3.84
CA GLU A 125 -19.88 -0.46 -4.47
C GLU A 125 -19.79 -0.35 -5.99
N HIS A 126 -20.62 0.52 -6.63
CA HIS A 126 -20.64 0.72 -8.07
C HIS A 126 -20.06 2.07 -8.44
N PHE A 127 -19.07 2.07 -9.31
CA PHE A 127 -18.33 3.27 -9.72
C PHE A 127 -18.67 3.69 -11.15
N GLU A 128 -18.89 4.98 -11.32
CA GLU A 128 -19.06 5.64 -12.61
C GLU A 128 -17.82 6.48 -12.91
N LYS A 129 -17.24 6.28 -14.10
CA LYS A 129 -16.09 7.06 -14.56
C LYS A 129 -16.52 8.46 -14.98
N TYR A 130 -15.71 9.45 -14.61
CA TYR A 130 -15.97 10.83 -14.98
C TYR A 130 -15.73 11.03 -16.47
N TYR A 131 -16.72 11.60 -17.17
CA TYR A 131 -16.65 11.84 -18.62
C TYR A 131 -15.55 12.85 -19.04
N GLY A 132 -15.07 13.68 -18.10
CA GLY A 132 -14.00 14.66 -18.31
C GLY A 132 -12.59 14.13 -18.04
N ASN A 133 -12.42 12.82 -17.88
CA ASN A 133 -11.09 12.22 -17.73
C ASN A 133 -10.23 12.42 -19.00
N PRO A 134 -8.90 12.56 -18.89
CA PRO A 134 -8.13 12.58 -17.64
C PRO A 134 -8.23 13.92 -16.91
N ILE A 135 -8.13 13.89 -15.55
CA ILE A 135 -8.11 15.08 -14.70
C ILE A 135 -6.72 15.70 -14.55
N ILE A 136 -5.67 14.91 -14.75
CA ILE A 136 -4.29 15.35 -14.88
C ILE A 136 -3.72 14.65 -16.11
N ALA A 137 -3.64 15.40 -17.20
CA ALA A 137 -3.05 14.91 -18.44
C ALA A 137 -1.52 14.83 -18.33
N ASN A 138 -0.93 13.95 -19.12
CA ASN A 138 0.52 13.78 -19.18
C ASN A 138 1.01 14.00 -20.61
N GLU A 139 2.00 14.85 -20.78
CA GLU A 139 2.61 15.17 -22.07
C GLU A 139 3.74 14.22 -22.49
N GLY A 140 3.85 13.04 -21.82
CA GLY A 140 4.83 12.00 -22.14
C GLY A 140 5.93 11.82 -21.10
N GLN A 141 5.73 12.32 -19.87
CA GLN A 141 6.62 12.00 -18.74
C GLN A 141 6.49 10.52 -18.40
N PRO A 142 7.58 9.75 -18.35
CA PRO A 142 7.55 8.36 -17.95
C PRO A 142 7.31 8.22 -16.44
N ASP A 143 6.76 7.06 -16.04
CA ASP A 143 6.54 6.71 -14.63
C ASP A 143 5.72 7.76 -13.87
N PHE A 144 4.59 8.18 -14.46
CA PHE A 144 3.71 9.24 -13.94
C PHE A 144 2.40 8.64 -13.43
N ARG A 145 2.43 8.04 -12.20
CA ARG A 145 1.38 7.16 -11.70
C ARG A 145 1.17 7.19 -10.19
N ASP A 146 0.17 6.44 -9.73
CA ASP A 146 -0.14 6.10 -8.35
C ASP A 146 -0.54 7.31 -7.50
N PRO A 147 -1.62 8.04 -7.85
CA PRO A 147 -2.08 9.22 -7.14
C PRO A 147 -2.63 8.86 -5.75
N LYS A 148 -2.11 9.51 -4.70
CA LYS A 148 -2.67 9.48 -3.35
C LYS A 148 -3.26 10.82 -2.98
N VAL A 149 -4.58 10.86 -2.85
CA VAL A 149 -5.33 12.07 -2.45
C VAL A 149 -5.50 12.11 -0.93
N PHE A 150 -5.36 13.29 -0.35
CA PHE A 150 -5.58 13.54 1.07
C PHE A 150 -6.13 14.95 1.30
N TRP A 151 -6.80 15.17 2.44
CA TRP A 151 -7.24 16.50 2.84
C TRP A 151 -6.05 17.35 3.31
N ASN A 152 -5.93 18.55 2.77
CA ASN A 152 -4.92 19.53 3.13
C ASN A 152 -5.50 20.53 4.15
N PRO A 153 -5.19 20.39 5.44
CA PRO A 153 -5.77 21.24 6.47
C PRO A 153 -5.24 22.69 6.42
N ILE A 154 -4.08 22.92 5.80
CA ILE A 154 -3.45 24.24 5.68
C ILE A 154 -4.17 25.08 4.64
N LYS A 155 -4.46 24.52 3.46
CA LYS A 155 -5.12 25.21 2.36
C LYS A 155 -6.64 25.02 2.31
N GLN A 156 -7.20 24.15 3.16
CA GLN A 156 -8.61 23.80 3.16
C GLN A 156 -9.08 23.34 1.76
N CYS A 157 -8.36 22.38 1.20
CA CYS A 157 -8.63 21.78 -0.11
C CYS A 157 -8.09 20.35 -0.15
N TYR A 158 -8.26 19.64 -1.25
CA TYR A 158 -7.58 18.37 -1.47
C TYR A 158 -6.16 18.60 -1.98
N SER A 159 -5.22 17.81 -1.49
CA SER A 159 -3.91 17.62 -2.09
C SER A 159 -3.77 16.21 -2.62
N LEU A 160 -2.86 16.05 -3.57
CA LEU A 160 -2.51 14.78 -4.19
C LEU A 160 -1.00 14.69 -4.27
N VAL A 161 -0.43 13.55 -3.89
CA VAL A 161 0.96 13.19 -4.16
C VAL A 161 0.98 12.10 -5.23
N LEU A 162 1.88 12.24 -6.20
CA LEU A 162 1.96 11.45 -7.42
C LEU A 162 3.40 11.06 -7.70
N ALA A 163 3.65 9.79 -8.03
CA ALA A 163 4.96 9.36 -8.51
C ALA A 163 5.23 9.94 -9.91
N ALA A 164 6.43 10.47 -10.12
CA ALA A 164 6.86 11.19 -11.31
C ALA A 164 8.32 10.87 -11.63
N GLY A 165 8.59 9.64 -12.08
CA GLY A 165 9.93 9.12 -12.28
C GLY A 165 10.69 8.99 -10.96
N LYS A 166 11.81 9.71 -10.78
CA LYS A 166 12.62 9.69 -9.56
C LYS A 166 12.14 10.65 -8.46
N ASN A 167 11.09 11.38 -8.74
CA ASN A 167 10.51 12.37 -7.83
C ASN A 167 9.07 11.99 -7.49
N VAL A 168 8.51 12.67 -6.51
CA VAL A 168 7.07 12.74 -6.31
C VAL A 168 6.61 14.18 -6.48
N GLU A 169 5.49 14.37 -7.14
CA GLU A 169 4.88 15.68 -7.38
C GLU A 169 3.66 15.88 -6.49
N PHE A 170 3.45 17.11 -6.06
CA PHE A 170 2.30 17.50 -5.26
C PHE A 170 1.38 18.40 -6.08
N TYR A 171 0.08 18.17 -5.93
CA TYR A 171 -0.97 18.95 -6.56
C TYR A 171 -2.00 19.37 -5.53
N SER A 172 -2.78 20.42 -5.83
CA SER A 172 -3.94 20.82 -5.05
C SER A 172 -5.18 21.02 -5.92
N SER A 173 -6.36 20.75 -5.34
CA SER A 173 -7.64 20.90 -6.00
C SER A 173 -8.72 21.32 -5.00
N ARG A 174 -9.63 22.18 -5.44
CA ARG A 174 -10.82 22.56 -4.67
C ARG A 174 -12.07 21.75 -5.02
N ASN A 175 -12.01 20.95 -6.08
CA ASN A 175 -13.16 20.23 -6.62
C ASN A 175 -12.86 18.80 -7.10
N LEU A 176 -11.64 18.29 -6.82
CA LEU A 176 -11.17 16.96 -7.23
C LEU A 176 -11.10 16.72 -8.75
N LYS A 177 -11.43 17.70 -9.55
CA LYS A 177 -11.44 17.64 -11.04
C LYS A 177 -10.34 18.47 -11.67
N ASP A 178 -10.13 19.67 -11.14
CA ASP A 178 -9.13 20.61 -11.62
C ASP A 178 -7.95 20.63 -10.64
N TRP A 179 -6.77 20.28 -11.11
CA TRP A 179 -5.56 20.12 -10.29
C TRP A 179 -4.47 21.07 -10.74
N GLU A 180 -3.80 21.68 -9.77
CA GLU A 180 -2.66 22.55 -9.98
C GLU A 180 -1.43 21.95 -9.27
N LYS A 181 -0.31 21.80 -9.99
CA LYS A 181 0.96 21.39 -9.39
C LYS A 181 1.45 22.45 -8.40
N THR A 182 1.75 22.03 -7.17
CA THR A 182 2.16 22.94 -6.08
C THR A 182 3.61 22.76 -5.66
N GLY A 183 4.20 21.61 -5.92
CA GLY A 183 5.59 21.35 -5.56
C GLY A 183 6.03 19.97 -5.97
N GLU A 184 7.25 19.63 -5.58
CA GLU A 184 7.84 18.32 -5.78
C GLU A 184 8.81 17.99 -4.65
N PHE A 185 9.03 16.70 -4.45
CA PHE A 185 10.04 16.18 -3.53
C PHE A 185 10.93 15.19 -4.31
N GLN A 186 12.23 15.41 -4.25
CA GLN A 186 13.22 14.52 -4.85
C GLN A 186 13.52 13.36 -3.89
N ALA A 187 13.02 12.19 -4.19
CA ALA A 187 13.40 10.97 -3.47
C ALA A 187 14.89 10.65 -3.71
N GLY A 188 15.54 10.05 -2.69
CA GLY A 188 16.94 9.64 -2.80
C GLY A 188 17.98 10.72 -2.47
N ILE A 189 17.59 11.96 -2.15
CA ILE A 189 18.54 12.95 -1.58
C ILE A 189 19.05 12.46 -0.22
N HIS A 190 18.13 11.90 0.58
CA HIS A 190 18.41 11.25 1.84
C HIS A 190 17.74 9.86 1.78
N GLY A 191 18.48 8.83 1.42
CA GLY A 191 17.95 7.47 1.25
C GLY A 191 18.38 6.82 -0.07
N LEU A 192 17.63 5.80 -0.49
CA LEU A 192 17.85 5.10 -1.76
C LEU A 192 17.14 5.82 -2.90
N GLY A 193 17.82 6.01 -4.02
CA GLY A 193 17.27 6.62 -5.23
C GLY A 193 16.81 5.57 -6.24
N GLY A 194 15.67 5.80 -6.86
CA GLY A 194 15.11 4.89 -7.86
C GLY A 194 13.88 5.51 -8.53
N ILE A 195 13.13 4.71 -9.28
CA ILE A 195 11.83 5.11 -9.80
C ILE A 195 10.81 5.01 -8.65
N CYS A 196 10.08 6.09 -8.41
CA CYS A 196 9.05 6.16 -7.37
C CYS A 196 7.77 5.47 -7.82
N GLU A 197 7.10 4.80 -6.88
CA GLU A 197 5.78 4.21 -7.02
C GLU A 197 4.99 4.37 -5.71
N CYS A 198 3.66 4.34 -5.79
CA CYS A 198 2.73 4.29 -4.66
C CYS A 198 3.09 5.23 -3.49
N PRO A 199 3.27 6.55 -3.73
CA PRO A 199 3.56 7.48 -2.66
C PRO A 199 2.35 7.65 -1.73
N ASP A 200 2.62 7.83 -0.41
CA ASP A 200 1.59 8.18 0.57
C ASP A 200 2.12 9.23 1.54
N CYS A 201 1.38 10.31 1.75
CA CYS A 201 1.79 11.43 2.58
C CYS A 201 0.71 11.75 3.63
N PHE A 202 1.08 11.72 4.92
CA PHE A 202 0.13 11.88 6.01
C PHE A 202 0.78 12.39 7.29
N PRO A 203 -0.01 13.07 8.19
CA PRO A 203 0.48 13.48 9.50
C PRO A 203 0.38 12.36 10.54
N LEU A 204 1.30 12.39 11.50
CA LEU A 204 1.28 11.62 12.74
C LEU A 204 1.55 12.53 13.93
N GLN A 205 0.80 12.35 15.02
CA GLN A 205 1.03 13.08 16.26
C GLN A 205 2.20 12.45 17.04
N THR A 206 3.05 13.29 17.59
CA THR A 206 4.18 12.92 18.45
C THR A 206 4.17 13.74 19.73
N GLU A 207 5.03 13.44 20.68
CA GLU A 207 5.22 14.26 21.88
C GLU A 207 5.74 15.67 21.58
N ASP A 208 6.45 15.84 20.47
CA ASP A 208 7.01 17.14 20.01
C ASP A 208 6.07 17.88 19.03
N GLY A 209 4.81 17.42 18.89
CA GLY A 209 3.83 17.95 17.94
C GLY A 209 3.65 17.10 16.69
N GLU A 210 2.94 17.64 15.71
CA GLU A 210 2.67 16.94 14.45
C GLU A 210 3.92 16.86 13.57
N LYS A 211 4.16 15.67 13.02
CA LYS A 211 5.15 15.40 11.98
C LYS A 211 4.45 14.79 10.78
N TRP A 212 4.96 15.03 9.60
CA TRP A 212 4.48 14.37 8.38
C TRP A 212 5.41 13.24 7.98
N VAL A 213 4.81 12.19 7.43
CA VAL A 213 5.51 11.03 6.89
C VAL A 213 5.18 10.93 5.41
N LEU A 214 6.21 10.69 4.60
CA LEU A 214 6.10 10.38 3.19
C LEU A 214 6.65 8.96 2.98
N ILE A 215 5.79 8.01 2.62
CA ILE A 215 6.15 6.64 2.24
C ILE A 215 6.24 6.58 0.72
N ILE A 216 7.24 5.90 0.18
CA ILE A 216 7.41 5.69 -1.26
C ILE A 216 7.91 4.26 -1.50
N SER A 217 7.26 3.54 -2.37
CA SER A 217 7.80 2.30 -2.96
C SER A 217 8.72 2.66 -4.11
N MET A 218 9.79 1.90 -4.31
CA MET A 218 10.84 2.28 -5.25
C MET A 218 11.35 1.08 -6.05
N ILE A 219 11.56 1.30 -7.34
CA ILE A 219 12.31 0.42 -8.21
C ILE A 219 13.77 0.92 -8.20
N LEU A 220 14.66 0.16 -7.57
CA LEU A 220 16.07 0.51 -7.48
C LEU A 220 16.81 0.19 -8.77
N PRO A 221 17.74 1.04 -9.22
CA PRO A 221 18.56 0.73 -10.37
C PRO A 221 19.57 -0.38 -10.03
N PRO A 222 20.07 -1.15 -11.03
CA PRO A 222 20.99 -2.27 -10.82
C PRO A 222 22.25 -1.93 -10.02
N GLU A 223 22.74 -0.71 -10.12
CA GLU A 223 23.91 -0.23 -9.37
C GLU A 223 23.64 -0.03 -7.88
N GLU A 224 22.40 0.06 -7.48
CA GLU A 224 21.97 0.12 -6.07
C GLU A 224 21.61 -1.27 -5.53
N THR A 225 21.43 -2.26 -6.39
CA THR A 225 21.16 -3.65 -6.03
C THR A 225 22.47 -4.44 -5.99
N GLY A 226 22.62 -5.40 -5.07
CA GLY A 226 23.79 -6.31 -5.01
C GLY A 226 25.00 -5.77 -4.24
N LYS A 227 24.90 -4.67 -3.51
CA LYS A 227 25.95 -4.23 -2.59
C LYS A 227 25.97 -5.12 -1.33
N GLU A 228 27.11 -5.72 -1.02
CA GLU A 228 27.25 -6.86 -0.07
C GLU A 228 26.92 -6.57 1.41
N ASN A 229 26.42 -5.41 1.80
CA ASN A 229 26.41 -4.98 3.20
C ASN A 229 25.06 -4.93 3.91
N ASN A 230 23.93 -5.24 3.22
CA ASN A 230 22.64 -5.31 3.91
C ASN A 230 21.67 -6.33 3.24
N ALA A 231 20.70 -6.82 3.99
CA ALA A 231 19.76 -7.85 3.53
C ALA A 231 18.88 -7.39 2.34
N PHE A 232 18.79 -6.07 2.12
CA PHE A 232 18.03 -5.45 1.02
C PHE A 232 18.84 -5.31 -0.26
N ASP A 233 20.16 -5.54 -0.21
CA ASP A 233 21.09 -5.34 -1.33
C ASP A 233 20.79 -6.20 -2.56
N ARG A 234 19.86 -7.15 -2.44
CA ARG A 234 19.51 -8.10 -3.51
C ARG A 234 18.17 -7.83 -4.15
N MET A 235 17.36 -6.91 -3.58
CA MET A 235 16.00 -6.65 -4.04
C MET A 235 15.98 -5.37 -4.87
N SER A 236 15.34 -5.44 -6.04
CA SER A 236 15.13 -4.26 -6.88
C SER A 236 13.91 -3.42 -6.47
N HIS A 237 13.03 -3.97 -5.65
CA HIS A 237 11.79 -3.31 -5.23
C HIS A 237 11.72 -3.23 -3.70
N ILE A 238 11.69 -2.02 -3.19
CA ILE A 238 11.66 -1.72 -1.75
C ILE A 238 10.62 -0.65 -1.42
N THR A 239 10.27 -0.52 -0.14
CA THR A 239 9.51 0.61 0.39
C THR A 239 10.38 1.35 1.40
N GLN A 240 10.46 2.68 1.28
CA GLN A 240 11.14 3.54 2.25
C GLN A 240 10.21 4.68 2.70
N TYR A 241 10.60 5.37 3.78
CA TYR A 241 9.85 6.53 4.25
C TYR A 241 10.77 7.68 4.67
N TYR A 242 10.21 8.87 4.68
CA TYR A 242 10.81 10.11 5.14
C TYR A 242 9.97 10.70 6.27
N VAL A 243 10.60 11.41 7.18
CA VAL A 243 9.92 12.12 8.27
C VAL A 243 10.23 13.61 8.18
N GLY A 244 9.18 14.42 8.24
CA GLY A 244 9.37 15.85 8.04
C GLY A 244 8.13 16.68 8.35
N SER A 245 7.88 17.66 7.51
CA SER A 245 6.74 18.57 7.57
C SER A 245 6.09 18.71 6.18
N PHE A 246 4.85 19.17 6.18
CA PHE A 246 4.14 19.55 4.96
C PHE A 246 3.75 21.03 5.08
N ASP A 247 4.11 21.84 4.09
CA ASP A 247 3.89 23.30 4.11
C ASP A 247 2.59 23.74 3.42
N GLY A 248 1.77 22.76 3.02
CA GLY A 248 0.56 22.97 2.23
C GLY A 248 0.80 22.88 0.71
N ASN A 249 2.05 22.83 0.27
CA ASN A 249 2.43 22.71 -1.15
C ASN A 249 3.22 21.43 -1.43
N THR A 250 4.17 21.10 -0.57
CA THR A 250 5.07 19.97 -0.74
C THR A 250 5.53 19.42 0.61
N PHE A 251 6.06 18.20 0.58
CA PHE A 251 6.75 17.60 1.72
C PHE A 251 8.17 18.16 1.84
N ILE A 252 8.61 18.36 3.09
CA ILE A 252 9.96 18.85 3.42
C ILE A 252 10.57 17.83 4.38
N ASP A 253 11.63 17.14 3.97
CA ASP A 253 12.39 16.25 4.85
C ASP A 253 13.16 17.07 5.88
N THR A 254 12.71 17.04 7.14
CA THR A 254 13.35 17.75 8.24
C THR A 254 14.28 16.88 9.08
N GLU A 255 14.13 15.55 9.02
CA GLU A 255 14.95 14.62 9.79
C GLU A 255 16.27 14.29 9.10
N LYS A 256 16.31 14.32 7.75
CA LYS A 256 17.50 14.14 6.91
C LYS A 256 18.35 12.93 7.34
N SER A 257 17.70 11.76 7.45
CA SER A 257 18.37 10.56 7.90
C SER A 257 19.54 10.18 6.98
N ASP A 258 20.70 9.91 7.54
CA ASP A 258 21.88 9.45 6.79
C ASP A 258 21.75 8.00 6.26
N ILE A 259 20.71 7.29 6.71
CA ILE A 259 20.40 5.92 6.29
C ILE A 259 18.96 5.85 5.77
N PRO A 260 18.67 4.98 4.80
CA PRO A 260 17.30 4.73 4.36
C PRO A 260 16.42 4.27 5.53
N LEU A 261 15.25 4.89 5.69
CA LEU A 261 14.27 4.47 6.68
C LEU A 261 13.29 3.51 6.02
N LEU A 262 13.27 2.27 6.47
CA LEU A 262 12.43 1.21 5.91
C LEU A 262 11.30 0.87 6.89
N PRO A 263 10.05 0.74 6.41
CA PRO A 263 8.92 0.38 7.27
C PRO A 263 8.91 -1.10 7.65
N ASP A 264 9.76 -1.91 7.00
CA ASP A 264 9.85 -3.35 7.20
C ASP A 264 11.30 -3.82 6.98
N PHE A 265 11.66 -4.93 7.61
CA PHE A 265 12.94 -5.62 7.40
C PHE A 265 12.82 -6.84 6.47
N GLY A 266 11.60 -7.15 6.03
CA GLY A 266 11.32 -8.18 5.03
C GLY A 266 11.24 -7.62 3.63
N THR A 267 11.16 -8.51 2.65
CA THR A 267 11.04 -8.18 1.22
C THR A 267 9.58 -7.99 0.79
N ASP A 268 8.63 -8.51 1.59
CA ASP A 268 7.22 -8.66 1.21
C ASP A 268 6.33 -7.59 1.86
N ASN A 269 6.60 -6.33 1.53
CA ASN A 269 5.77 -5.19 1.92
C ASN A 269 5.94 -4.06 0.90
N TYR A 270 5.44 -4.28 -0.30
CA TYR A 270 5.55 -3.34 -1.41
C TYR A 270 4.23 -2.59 -1.65
N ALA A 271 4.28 -1.43 -2.31
CA ALA A 271 3.12 -0.59 -2.63
C ALA A 271 2.25 -0.25 -1.40
N ALA A 272 2.88 -0.16 -0.22
CA ALA A 272 2.18 0.00 1.05
C ALA A 272 1.59 1.40 1.20
N VAL A 273 0.28 1.48 1.42
CA VAL A 273 -0.46 2.74 1.58
C VAL A 273 -1.44 2.67 2.76
N THR A 274 -1.93 3.85 3.19
CA THR A 274 -2.82 3.97 4.34
C THR A 274 -4.29 4.08 3.95
N PHE A 275 -5.17 3.66 4.88
CA PHE A 275 -6.60 3.94 4.80
C PHE A 275 -6.87 5.43 5.00
N GLN A 276 -7.73 5.98 4.17
CA GLN A 276 -8.30 7.31 4.35
C GLN A 276 -9.52 7.27 5.28
N ASN A 277 -9.88 8.43 5.85
CA ASN A 277 -11.06 8.61 6.68
C ASN A 277 -11.03 7.80 7.99
N LEU A 278 -9.86 7.61 8.57
CA LEU A 278 -9.60 7.07 9.90
C LEU A 278 -8.80 8.09 10.72
N ASP A 279 -9.05 8.12 12.03
CA ASP A 279 -8.26 8.93 12.96
C ASP A 279 -6.84 8.36 13.11
N GLU A 280 -6.74 7.03 13.28
CA GLU A 280 -5.47 6.32 13.29
C GLU A 280 -4.98 6.01 11.87
N LYS A 281 -3.68 5.95 11.67
CA LYS A 281 -3.06 5.56 10.41
C LYS A 281 -2.86 4.04 10.37
N VAL A 282 -3.63 3.39 9.51
CA VAL A 282 -3.61 1.94 9.28
C VAL A 282 -3.11 1.67 7.88
N MET A 283 -2.08 0.87 7.75
CA MET A 283 -1.41 0.53 6.49
C MET A 283 -1.63 -0.94 6.11
N ILE A 284 -1.76 -1.19 4.83
CA ILE A 284 -1.64 -2.51 4.19
C ILE A 284 -0.70 -2.35 3.00
N GLY A 285 0.13 -3.36 2.75
CA GLY A 285 0.99 -3.46 1.57
C GLY A 285 0.77 -4.78 0.83
N TRP A 286 1.31 -4.89 -0.35
CA TRP A 286 1.39 -6.14 -1.08
C TRP A 286 2.47 -7.02 -0.45
N ALA A 287 2.07 -8.17 0.12
CA ALA A 287 2.96 -9.11 0.78
C ALA A 287 3.58 -10.07 -0.24
N ASP A 288 4.26 -9.50 -1.20
CA ASP A 288 5.01 -10.15 -2.27
C ASP A 288 6.04 -9.15 -2.82
N ASN A 289 6.80 -9.52 -3.84
CA ASN A 289 7.78 -8.64 -4.48
C ASN A 289 7.88 -8.95 -5.97
N TRP A 290 8.04 -7.92 -6.81
CA TRP A 290 8.15 -8.05 -8.26
C TRP A 290 9.31 -8.95 -8.70
N ASP A 291 10.37 -9.07 -7.89
CA ASP A 291 11.54 -9.89 -8.22
C ASP A 291 11.21 -11.39 -8.31
N TYR A 292 10.10 -11.85 -7.68
CA TYR A 292 9.71 -13.27 -7.68
C TYR A 292 8.20 -13.57 -7.71
N ALA A 293 7.35 -12.58 -7.61
CA ALA A 293 5.88 -12.77 -7.54
C ALA A 293 5.33 -13.62 -8.71
N ALA A 294 5.88 -13.43 -9.93
CA ALA A 294 5.49 -14.21 -11.09
C ALA A 294 5.83 -15.71 -10.98
N GLN A 295 6.69 -16.09 -10.04
CA GLN A 295 7.17 -17.46 -9.81
C GLN A 295 6.50 -18.11 -8.61
N ALA A 296 5.65 -17.37 -7.86
CA ALA A 296 4.99 -17.89 -6.68
C ALA A 296 4.16 -19.13 -6.99
N PRO A 297 4.30 -20.23 -6.21
CA PRO A 297 3.62 -21.51 -6.48
C PRO A 297 2.12 -21.46 -6.21
N THR A 298 1.62 -20.34 -5.66
CA THR A 298 0.19 -20.12 -5.38
C THR A 298 -0.68 -20.17 -6.64
N ALA A 299 -0.09 -20.00 -7.85
CA ALA A 299 -0.79 -20.21 -9.12
C ALA A 299 -1.42 -21.62 -9.23
N ASP A 300 -0.81 -22.65 -8.62
CA ASP A 300 -1.34 -24.00 -8.57
C ASP A 300 -2.64 -24.07 -7.74
N SER A 301 -2.84 -23.11 -6.84
CA SER A 301 -4.07 -22.92 -6.05
C SER A 301 -5.05 -21.94 -6.71
N GLY A 302 -4.76 -21.49 -7.93
CA GLY A 302 -5.62 -20.63 -8.74
C GLY A 302 -5.54 -19.15 -8.44
N PHE A 303 -4.51 -18.66 -7.71
CA PHE A 303 -4.31 -17.24 -7.42
C PHE A 303 -2.83 -16.89 -7.30
N ARG A 304 -2.51 -15.61 -7.38
CA ARG A 304 -1.23 -15.01 -6.99
C ARG A 304 -1.45 -13.67 -6.31
N GLY A 305 -0.57 -13.37 -5.36
CA GLY A 305 -0.62 -12.18 -4.53
C GLY A 305 -1.41 -12.36 -3.23
N LYS A 306 -0.95 -11.68 -2.20
CA LYS A 306 -1.56 -11.58 -0.88
C LYS A 306 -1.24 -10.21 -0.29
N MET A 307 -2.09 -9.70 0.60
CA MET A 307 -1.81 -8.48 1.35
C MET A 307 -1.13 -8.78 2.68
N THR A 308 -0.35 -7.82 3.19
CA THR A 308 0.11 -7.85 4.58
C THR A 308 -1.09 -7.79 5.53
N LEU A 309 -0.91 -8.20 6.78
CA LEU A 309 -1.86 -7.86 7.83
C LEU A 309 -1.90 -6.34 8.02
N ALA A 310 -3.07 -5.81 8.38
CA ALA A 310 -3.23 -4.40 8.66
C ALA A 310 -2.37 -4.00 9.88
N ARG A 311 -1.66 -2.88 9.77
CA ARG A 311 -0.76 -2.36 10.81
C ARG A 311 -1.12 -0.91 11.14
N GLU A 312 -1.43 -0.65 12.40
CA GLU A 312 -1.51 0.71 12.93
C GLU A 312 -0.09 1.26 13.09
N MET A 313 0.11 2.50 12.67
CA MET A 313 1.39 3.19 12.69
C MET A 313 1.41 4.29 13.74
N LYS A 314 2.54 4.40 14.44
CA LYS A 314 2.89 5.54 15.30
C LYS A 314 4.30 6.00 14.96
N LEU A 315 4.56 7.27 15.17
CA LEU A 315 5.89 7.83 15.05
C LEU A 315 6.48 7.99 16.44
N VAL A 316 7.59 7.32 16.71
CA VAL A 316 8.26 7.34 18.01
C VAL A 316 9.63 7.98 17.90
N LYS A 317 10.01 8.78 18.89
CA LYS A 317 11.32 9.40 18.99
C LYS A 317 12.32 8.40 19.58
N THR A 318 13.45 8.25 18.93
CA THR A 318 14.57 7.41 19.36
C THR A 318 15.84 8.27 19.48
N GLU A 319 16.92 7.69 19.96
CA GLU A 319 18.23 8.37 19.97
C GLU A 319 18.76 8.70 18.56
N GLN A 320 18.27 7.98 17.53
CA GLN A 320 18.66 8.17 16.14
C GLN A 320 17.62 8.99 15.33
N GLY A 321 16.71 9.73 15.98
CA GLY A 321 15.62 10.45 15.34
C GLY A 321 14.31 9.69 15.36
N TYR A 322 13.32 10.14 14.59
CA TYR A 322 12.00 9.53 14.54
C TYR A 322 11.99 8.23 13.75
N ARG A 323 11.25 7.23 14.27
CA ARG A 323 11.04 5.92 13.61
C ARG A 323 9.56 5.55 13.63
N LEU A 324 9.09 4.92 12.53
CA LEU A 324 7.77 4.29 12.50
C LEU A 324 7.77 3.07 13.42
N SER A 325 6.74 2.98 14.23
CA SER A 325 6.43 1.81 15.07
C SER A 325 5.09 1.25 14.62
N PHE A 326 5.01 -0.08 14.53
CA PHE A 326 3.84 -0.77 14.01
C PHE A 326 3.26 -1.72 15.05
N SER A 327 1.93 -1.82 15.08
CA SER A 327 1.19 -2.87 15.77
C SER A 327 0.15 -3.47 14.84
N PHE A 328 0.00 -4.79 14.87
CA PHE A 328 -1.06 -5.45 14.10
C PHE A 328 -2.42 -5.00 14.60
N LYS A 329 -3.35 -4.78 13.67
CA LYS A 329 -4.73 -4.39 13.97
C LYS A 329 -5.68 -5.52 13.58
N GLY A 330 -6.64 -5.83 14.48
CA GLY A 330 -7.65 -6.86 14.26
C GLY A 330 -7.20 -8.28 14.66
N THR A 331 -5.91 -8.49 14.95
CA THR A 331 -5.39 -9.84 15.27
C THR A 331 -5.77 -10.34 16.67
N GLU A 332 -6.25 -9.47 17.55
CA GLU A 332 -6.66 -9.82 18.92
C GLU A 332 -7.78 -10.88 18.95
N ALA A 333 -8.65 -10.86 17.92
CA ALA A 333 -9.74 -11.83 17.79
C ALA A 333 -9.29 -13.24 17.37
N LEU A 334 -8.02 -13.39 16.94
CA LEU A 334 -7.46 -14.68 16.49
C LEU A 334 -6.87 -15.51 17.63
N GLU A 335 -6.58 -14.92 18.79
CA GLU A 335 -5.97 -15.61 19.92
C GLU A 335 -7.00 -16.55 20.59
N THR A 336 -7.01 -17.82 20.20
CA THR A 336 -7.89 -18.84 20.82
C THR A 336 -7.21 -19.66 21.89
N VAL A 337 -5.89 -19.86 21.79
CA VAL A 337 -5.08 -20.60 22.78
C VAL A 337 -3.69 -19.95 22.85
N SER A 338 -3.24 -19.65 24.06
CA SER A 338 -1.90 -19.13 24.31
C SER A 338 -1.16 -20.07 25.27
N PHE A 339 0.10 -20.36 24.98
CA PHE A 339 0.97 -21.15 25.87
C PHE A 339 2.43 -20.66 25.81
N PRO A 340 3.17 -20.75 26.92
CA PRO A 340 4.57 -20.37 26.93
C PRO A 340 5.42 -21.38 26.17
N LEU A 341 6.39 -20.89 25.37
CA LEU A 341 7.40 -21.72 24.74
C LEU A 341 8.59 -21.93 25.71
N ALA A 342 9.12 -23.15 25.73
CA ALA A 342 10.37 -23.46 26.38
C ALA A 342 11.54 -23.36 25.40
N GLN A 343 12.76 -23.20 25.92
CA GLN A 343 13.95 -23.35 25.11
C GLN A 343 14.03 -24.80 24.56
N GLY A 344 14.31 -24.94 23.27
CA GLY A 344 14.35 -26.20 22.54
C GLY A 344 13.12 -26.42 21.65
N ASP A 345 12.84 -27.66 21.30
CA ASP A 345 11.76 -28.00 20.39
C ASP A 345 10.37 -27.88 21.05
N ASN A 346 9.50 -27.11 20.44
CA ASN A 346 8.09 -26.96 20.82
C ASN A 346 7.22 -27.35 19.64
N ARG A 347 6.18 -28.15 19.90
CA ARG A 347 5.25 -28.57 18.85
C ARG A 347 4.04 -27.63 18.81
N LEU A 348 3.83 -27.02 17.66
CA LEU A 348 2.62 -26.27 17.36
C LEU A 348 1.56 -27.21 16.79
N HIS A 349 0.30 -27.03 17.19
CA HIS A 349 -0.85 -27.81 16.73
C HIS A 349 -1.75 -27.03 15.78
N SER A 350 -1.22 -25.95 15.19
CA SER A 350 -1.92 -25.09 14.26
C SER A 350 -0.97 -24.65 13.15
N ASP A 351 -1.50 -24.52 11.94
CA ASP A 351 -0.79 -23.97 10.78
C ASP A 351 -0.81 -22.44 10.77
N SER A 352 -1.55 -21.82 11.71
CA SER A 352 -1.64 -20.39 11.88
C SER A 352 -1.42 -20.04 13.35
N PHE A 353 -0.43 -19.19 13.65
CA PHE A 353 -0.06 -18.81 15.00
C PHE A 353 0.58 -17.43 15.08
N GLY A 354 0.50 -16.78 16.22
CA GLY A 354 1.27 -15.60 16.59
C GLY A 354 2.36 -15.97 17.59
N LEU A 355 3.55 -15.38 17.45
CA LEU A 355 4.65 -15.55 18.40
C LEU A 355 5.01 -14.18 19.01
N LYS A 356 5.05 -14.13 20.35
CA LYS A 356 5.67 -13.02 21.11
C LYS A 356 6.89 -13.57 21.85
N ALA A 357 8.07 -13.04 21.54
CA ALA A 357 9.31 -13.44 22.21
C ALA A 357 10.08 -12.22 22.69
N ALA A 358 10.63 -12.31 23.90
CA ALA A 358 11.67 -11.41 24.39
C ALA A 358 13.01 -12.15 24.36
N VAL A 359 13.96 -11.67 23.57
CA VAL A 359 15.27 -12.28 23.40
C VAL A 359 16.32 -11.38 24.02
N ASN A 360 17.09 -11.91 25.00
CA ASN A 360 18.23 -11.24 25.58
C ASN A 360 19.52 -11.85 25.01
N GLY A 361 20.19 -11.12 24.13
CA GLY A 361 21.39 -11.60 23.42
C GLY A 361 21.06 -12.14 22.03
N THR A 362 21.92 -13.00 21.50
CA THR A 362 21.72 -13.63 20.19
C THR A 362 20.95 -14.94 20.32
N GLY A 363 20.03 -15.18 19.42
CA GLY A 363 19.19 -16.38 19.42
C GLY A 363 18.74 -16.76 18.04
N LYS A 364 18.15 -17.94 17.92
CA LYS A 364 17.66 -18.49 16.67
C LYS A 364 16.29 -19.14 16.92
N ILE A 365 15.32 -18.80 16.09
CA ILE A 365 14.00 -19.41 16.06
C ILE A 365 13.84 -20.11 14.72
N VAL A 366 13.53 -21.41 14.72
CA VAL A 366 13.32 -22.19 13.50
C VAL A 366 11.91 -22.78 13.52
N PHE A 367 11.10 -22.43 12.54
CA PHE A 367 9.83 -23.09 12.25
C PHE A 367 10.07 -24.17 11.21
N ARG A 368 9.68 -25.41 11.48
CA ARG A 368 9.80 -26.51 10.54
C ARG A 368 8.53 -27.33 10.48
N ASN A 369 8.22 -27.85 9.29
CA ASN A 369 7.13 -28.80 9.10
C ASN A 369 7.63 -30.26 9.11
N SER A 370 6.70 -31.21 9.00
CA SER A 370 7.01 -32.64 8.95
C SER A 370 7.76 -33.06 7.66
N SER A 371 7.74 -32.26 6.62
CA SER A 371 8.45 -32.49 5.36
C SER A 371 9.90 -32.02 5.38
N GLY A 372 10.33 -31.36 6.48
CA GLY A 372 11.68 -30.83 6.64
C GLY A 372 11.88 -29.43 6.06
N GLU A 373 10.84 -28.80 5.52
CA GLU A 373 10.86 -27.40 5.11
C GLU A 373 10.91 -26.49 6.35
N PHE A 374 11.63 -25.40 6.30
CA PHE A 374 11.81 -24.54 7.46
C PHE A 374 11.93 -23.05 7.10
N VAL A 375 11.60 -22.22 8.08
CA VAL A 375 11.89 -20.78 8.13
C VAL A 375 12.71 -20.50 9.37
N GLU A 376 13.76 -19.73 9.23
CA GLU A 376 14.70 -19.39 10.31
C GLU A 376 14.71 -17.88 10.54
N ILE A 377 14.63 -17.48 11.82
CA ILE A 377 14.80 -16.11 12.30
C ILE A 377 16.03 -16.11 13.22
N THR A 378 17.05 -15.32 12.89
CA THR A 378 18.30 -15.19 13.64
C THR A 378 18.49 -13.79 14.16
#